data_1969655079700c7fb5fdc6df8387d1d8
#
_entry.id   1969655079700c7fb5fdc6df8387d1d8
#
_cell.length_a   1.000
_cell.length_b   1.000
_cell.length_c   1.000
_cell.angle_alpha   90.00
_cell.angle_beta   90.00
_cell.angle_gamma   90.00
#
_symmetry.space_group_name_H-M   'P 1'
#
loop_
_entity.id
_entity.type
_entity.pdbx_description
1 polymer ?
#
loop_
_entity_poly.entity_id
_entity_poly.type
_entity_poly.pdbx_seq_one_letter_code
_entity_poly.pdbx_strand_id
1 'polypeptide(L)'
;MILIESKRKKYENILKKHPDAIIADVTSHAKDSLIKLSPFYPHGGIPVPFSNGVTATCVEAIWQGLKVFEGADVDVQMFQNDTMKNIKRTVRKYGKPLGHRKGVNGKELLGYIEARKQIYIPTYQWMLENKVPTIIERLKEASKTKTIILLDYDTNCDVDDPRKPLSHAFLIKAYVDGIYPYGEKPDTEAKLQVDKPQELDLF
;
A
#
# COMPACT_ATOMS: atom_id res chain seq x y z
N MET A 1 -13.30 4.36 16.19
CA MET A 1 -12.87 5.44 15.26
C MET A 1 -11.38 5.38 15.04
N ILE A 2 -10.88 5.59 13.80
CA ILE A 2 -9.43 5.62 13.49
C ILE A 2 -9.00 7.04 13.13
N LEU A 3 -7.90 7.49 13.74
CA LEU A 3 -7.23 8.76 13.47
C LEU A 3 -5.79 8.50 13.02
N ILE A 4 -5.18 9.48 12.37
CA ILE A 4 -3.79 9.42 11.89
C ILE A 4 -3.01 10.56 12.54
N GLU A 5 -1.85 10.22 13.10
CA GLU A 5 -0.94 11.19 13.68
C GLU A 5 0.50 10.95 13.23
N SER A 6 1.29 12.03 13.21
CA SER A 6 2.70 11.90 12.83
C SER A 6 3.51 11.19 13.92
N LYS A 7 4.25 10.16 13.51
CA LYS A 7 5.22 9.43 14.35
C LYS A 7 6.29 10.36 14.99
N ARG A 8 6.49 11.55 14.42
CA ARG A 8 7.43 12.56 14.97
C ARG A 8 6.88 13.29 16.19
N LYS A 9 5.56 13.18 16.46
CA LYS A 9 4.95 13.76 17.67
C LYS A 9 5.30 12.92 18.89
N LYS A 10 5.50 13.59 20.03
CA LYS A 10 5.67 12.90 21.32
C LYS A 10 4.36 12.22 21.74
N TYR A 11 4.46 11.02 22.28
CA TYR A 11 3.31 10.23 22.75
C TYR A 11 2.46 11.00 23.77
N GLU A 12 3.12 11.72 24.71
CA GLU A 12 2.41 12.49 25.72
C GLU A 12 1.52 13.57 25.10
N ASN A 13 1.94 14.18 24.00
CA ASN A 13 1.14 15.21 23.32
C ASN A 13 -0.06 14.60 22.58
N ILE A 14 0.07 13.38 22.10
CA ILE A 14 -1.04 12.66 21.47
C ILE A 14 -2.04 12.24 22.54
N LEU A 15 -1.59 11.68 23.66
CA LEU A 15 -2.45 11.25 24.78
C LEU A 15 -3.12 12.41 25.48
N LYS A 16 -2.48 13.58 25.59
CA LYS A 16 -3.15 14.79 26.11
C LYS A 16 -4.38 15.17 25.28
N LYS A 17 -4.30 14.97 23.95
CA LYS A 17 -5.42 15.27 23.04
C LYS A 17 -6.45 14.14 22.99
N HIS A 18 -6.02 12.91 23.21
CA HIS A 18 -6.83 11.69 23.11
C HIS A 18 -6.48 10.73 24.25
N PRO A 19 -6.94 11.00 25.51
CA PRO A 19 -6.47 10.29 26.72
C PRO A 19 -6.68 8.77 26.68
N ASP A 20 -7.81 8.32 26.10
CA ASP A 20 -8.22 6.92 26.08
C ASP A 20 -7.91 6.22 24.74
N ALA A 21 -7.11 6.85 23.89
CA ALA A 21 -6.81 6.27 22.58
C ALA A 21 -5.75 5.18 22.66
N ILE A 22 -5.91 4.16 21.85
CA ILE A 22 -4.87 3.17 21.58
C ILE A 22 -3.95 3.73 20.51
N ILE A 23 -2.65 3.84 20.82
CA ILE A 23 -1.64 4.25 19.86
C ILE A 23 -1.07 3.01 19.17
N ALA A 24 -1.21 2.97 17.84
CA ALA A 24 -0.76 1.88 16.99
C ALA A 24 0.31 2.38 16.01
N ASP A 25 1.56 1.97 16.23
CA ASP A 25 2.67 2.27 15.32
C ASP A 25 2.63 1.31 14.13
N VAL A 26 2.32 1.82 12.95
CA VAL A 26 2.27 1.01 11.72
C VAL A 26 3.49 1.21 10.81
N THR A 27 4.51 1.91 11.31
CA THR A 27 5.75 2.17 10.57
C THR A 27 6.68 0.96 10.54
N SER A 28 7.73 1.03 9.71
CA SER A 28 8.81 0.03 9.67
C SER A 28 9.65 -0.05 10.96
N HIS A 29 9.38 0.79 11.94
CA HIS A 29 10.03 0.82 13.25
C HIS A 29 9.11 0.34 14.39
N ALA A 30 7.92 -0.15 14.08
CA ALA A 30 7.03 -0.76 15.06
C ALA A 30 7.72 -1.97 15.72
N LYS A 31 7.48 -2.15 17.02
CA LYS A 31 8.14 -3.21 17.82
C LYS A 31 7.25 -4.44 18.04
N ASP A 32 6.06 -4.41 17.53
CA ASP A 32 5.05 -5.45 17.62
C ASP A 32 4.61 -5.97 16.26
N SER A 33 3.56 -6.76 16.21
CA SER A 33 3.02 -7.34 14.97
C SER A 33 2.51 -6.31 13.96
N LEU A 34 2.29 -5.05 14.37
CA LEU A 34 1.84 -3.98 13.48
C LEU A 34 2.91 -3.55 12.47
N ILE A 35 4.20 -3.92 12.69
CA ILE A 35 5.26 -3.75 11.69
C ILE A 35 4.89 -4.40 10.36
N LYS A 36 4.06 -5.45 10.38
CA LYS A 36 3.56 -6.14 9.18
C LYS A 36 2.66 -5.26 8.30
N LEU A 37 2.15 -4.14 8.84
CA LEU A 37 1.39 -3.16 8.07
C LEU A 37 2.29 -2.18 7.31
N SER A 38 3.60 -2.17 7.60
CA SER A 38 4.54 -1.33 6.87
C SER A 38 4.70 -1.81 5.42
N PRO A 39 4.72 -0.90 4.43
CA PRO A 39 5.00 -1.24 3.05
C PRO A 39 6.40 -1.83 2.81
N PHE A 40 7.28 -1.73 3.80
CA PHE A 40 8.64 -2.29 3.78
C PHE A 40 8.71 -3.73 4.28
N TYR A 41 7.66 -4.23 4.94
CA TYR A 41 7.69 -5.57 5.55
C TYR A 41 7.73 -6.68 4.50
N PRO A 42 8.68 -7.64 4.60
CA PRO A 42 8.90 -8.67 3.57
C PRO A 42 7.92 -9.84 3.71
N HIS A 43 6.70 -9.66 3.25
CA HIS A 43 5.67 -10.71 3.23
C HIS A 43 5.98 -11.84 2.23
N GLY A 44 6.69 -11.52 1.16
CA GLY A 44 6.91 -12.42 0.03
C GLY A 44 5.67 -12.64 -0.83
N GLY A 45 5.88 -12.99 -2.11
CA GLY A 45 4.83 -13.40 -3.03
C GLY A 45 3.77 -12.34 -3.33
N ILE A 46 4.09 -11.05 -3.23
CA ILE A 46 3.18 -9.96 -3.60
C ILE A 46 3.22 -9.79 -5.13
N PRO A 47 2.10 -9.92 -5.86
CA PRO A 47 2.09 -9.76 -7.31
C PRO A 47 2.54 -8.36 -7.74
N VAL A 48 3.42 -8.29 -8.72
CA VAL A 48 3.84 -7.02 -9.34
C VAL A 48 2.79 -6.63 -10.38
N PRO A 49 2.13 -5.46 -10.26
CA PRO A 49 1.11 -5.04 -11.22
C PRO A 49 1.64 -5.03 -12.65
N PHE A 50 0.78 -5.39 -13.60
CA PHE A 50 1.09 -5.45 -15.04
C PHE A 50 2.29 -6.34 -15.41
N SER A 51 2.65 -7.32 -14.53
CA SER A 51 3.83 -8.16 -14.70
C SER A 51 3.48 -9.62 -14.41
N ASN A 52 2.97 -10.32 -15.42
CA ASN A 52 2.42 -11.65 -15.25
C ASN A 52 3.45 -12.63 -14.66
N GLY A 53 3.10 -13.32 -13.58
CA GLY A 53 3.97 -14.29 -12.91
C GLY A 53 5.13 -13.69 -12.09
N VAL A 54 5.28 -12.35 -12.05
CA VAL A 54 6.32 -11.69 -11.25
C VAL A 54 5.78 -11.32 -9.87
N THR A 55 6.55 -11.64 -8.84
CA THR A 55 6.23 -11.31 -7.45
C THR A 55 7.39 -10.59 -6.77
N ALA A 56 7.08 -9.90 -5.67
CA ALA A 56 8.06 -9.22 -4.85
C ALA A 56 7.86 -9.52 -3.35
N THR A 57 8.87 -9.18 -2.56
CA THR A 57 8.87 -9.39 -1.11
C THR A 57 7.98 -8.40 -0.38
N CYS A 58 7.94 -7.14 -0.79
CA CYS A 58 7.18 -6.08 -0.12
C CYS A 58 6.65 -5.03 -1.11
N VAL A 59 5.70 -4.22 -0.66
CA VAL A 59 5.07 -3.16 -1.47
C VAL A 59 6.09 -2.11 -1.91
N GLU A 60 6.97 -1.67 -1.00
CA GLU A 60 8.00 -0.68 -1.33
C GLU A 60 9.01 -1.21 -2.35
N ALA A 61 9.32 -2.52 -2.32
CA ALA A 61 10.19 -3.14 -3.32
C ALA A 61 9.59 -3.04 -4.74
N ILE A 62 8.27 -3.21 -4.87
CA ILE A 62 7.57 -3.02 -6.15
C ILE A 62 7.65 -1.55 -6.58
N TRP A 63 7.32 -0.62 -5.67
CA TRP A 63 7.35 0.80 -5.95
C TRP A 63 8.73 1.28 -6.40
N GLN A 64 9.77 0.88 -5.70
CA GLN A 64 11.15 1.28 -6.04
C GLN A 64 11.69 0.51 -7.25
N GLY A 65 11.36 -0.75 -7.40
CA GLY A 65 11.81 -1.57 -8.52
C GLY A 65 11.26 -1.11 -9.88
N LEU A 66 9.99 -0.69 -9.91
CA LEU A 66 9.37 -0.16 -11.14
C LEU A 66 9.71 1.31 -11.42
N LYS A 67 10.37 2.01 -10.48
CA LYS A 67 10.71 3.42 -10.64
C LYS A 67 11.84 3.61 -11.65
N VAL A 68 11.63 4.54 -12.58
CA VAL A 68 12.58 4.90 -13.65
C VAL A 68 13.21 6.24 -13.34
N PHE A 69 14.51 6.35 -13.56
CA PHE A 69 15.32 7.54 -13.37
C PHE A 69 16.07 7.89 -14.66
N GLU A 70 16.65 9.10 -14.74
CA GLU A 70 17.50 9.48 -15.87
C GLU A 70 18.68 8.52 -16.10
N GLY A 71 19.25 7.99 -15.02
CA GLY A 71 20.41 7.09 -15.06
C GLY A 71 20.09 5.61 -14.79
N ALA A 72 18.83 5.21 -14.65
CA ALA A 72 18.47 3.82 -14.37
C ALA A 72 17.01 3.50 -14.69
N ASP A 73 16.77 2.36 -15.33
CA ASP A 73 15.42 1.81 -15.58
C ASP A 73 14.97 0.89 -14.43
N VAL A 74 13.97 0.06 -14.68
CA VAL A 74 13.43 -0.96 -13.76
C VAL A 74 14.56 -1.77 -13.14
N ASP A 75 14.45 -2.01 -11.84
CA ASP A 75 15.40 -2.83 -11.08
C ASP A 75 14.66 -4.01 -10.44
N VAL A 76 14.63 -5.13 -11.15
CA VAL A 76 13.96 -6.35 -10.69
C VAL A 76 14.64 -6.99 -9.46
N GLN A 77 15.89 -6.67 -9.18
CA GLN A 77 16.59 -7.17 -7.99
C GLN A 77 15.98 -6.59 -6.72
N MET A 78 15.41 -5.39 -6.79
CA MET A 78 14.68 -4.80 -5.67
C MET A 78 13.53 -5.68 -5.20
N PHE A 79 12.89 -6.44 -6.07
CA PHE A 79 11.75 -7.29 -5.71
C PHE A 79 12.12 -8.40 -4.73
N GLN A 80 13.39 -8.75 -4.63
CA GLN A 80 13.90 -9.79 -3.72
C GLN A 80 14.43 -9.23 -2.40
N ASN A 81 14.37 -7.91 -2.19
CA ASN A 81 14.86 -7.30 -0.96
C ASN A 81 13.92 -7.61 0.22
N ASP A 82 14.36 -8.46 1.12
CA ASP A 82 13.65 -8.90 2.33
C ASP A 82 14.21 -8.29 3.62
N THR A 83 15.16 -7.36 3.51
CA THR A 83 15.92 -6.84 4.66
C THR A 83 15.30 -5.63 5.32
N MET A 84 14.26 -5.04 4.74
CA MET A 84 13.67 -3.73 5.10
C MET A 84 14.69 -2.55 5.01
N LYS A 85 15.87 -2.79 4.46
CA LYS A 85 16.95 -1.81 4.34
C LYS A 85 17.36 -1.62 2.88
N ASN A 86 17.89 -0.44 2.56
CA ASN A 86 18.44 -0.12 1.23
C ASN A 86 17.44 -0.29 0.07
N ILE A 87 16.13 -0.25 0.34
CA ILE A 87 15.09 -0.39 -0.68
C ILE A 87 14.94 0.92 -1.47
N LYS A 88 15.15 2.08 -0.84
CA LYS A 88 14.95 3.38 -1.50
C LYS A 88 16.04 3.68 -2.52
N ARG A 89 15.63 3.86 -3.77
CA ARG A 89 16.48 4.38 -4.85
C ARG A 89 16.47 5.91 -4.81
N THR A 90 17.67 6.52 -4.72
CA THR A 90 17.82 7.96 -4.43
C THR A 90 18.19 8.75 -5.66
N VAL A 91 17.72 10.01 -5.73
CA VAL A 91 18.09 10.98 -6.77
C VAL A 91 19.61 11.18 -6.84
N ARG A 92 20.29 11.16 -5.70
CA ARG A 92 21.76 11.30 -5.65
C ARG A 92 22.48 10.22 -6.45
N LYS A 93 21.96 9.00 -6.47
CA LYS A 93 22.60 7.85 -7.14
C LYS A 93 22.16 7.69 -8.59
N TYR A 94 20.87 7.98 -8.89
CA TYR A 94 20.25 7.59 -10.14
C TYR A 94 19.77 8.77 -11.00
N GLY A 95 19.91 10.00 -10.55
CA GLY A 95 19.38 11.18 -11.23
C GLY A 95 17.89 11.42 -10.93
N LYS A 96 17.27 12.29 -11.70
CA LYS A 96 15.88 12.69 -11.53
C LYS A 96 14.93 11.49 -11.84
N PRO A 97 13.90 11.24 -11.01
CA PRO A 97 12.88 10.26 -11.33
C PRO A 97 12.01 10.75 -12.51
N LEU A 98 11.83 9.88 -13.49
CA LEU A 98 11.03 10.13 -14.68
C LEU A 98 9.58 9.60 -14.53
N GLY A 99 9.37 8.59 -13.70
CA GLY A 99 8.09 7.95 -13.48
C GLY A 99 8.24 6.51 -13.01
N HIS A 100 7.20 5.71 -13.25
CA HIS A 100 7.19 4.27 -12.96
C HIS A 100 6.79 3.50 -14.19
N ARG A 101 7.48 2.43 -14.47
CA ARG A 101 7.16 1.54 -15.60
C ARG A 101 5.85 0.80 -15.30
N LYS A 102 4.94 0.77 -16.26
CA LYS A 102 3.69 0.00 -16.17
C LYS A 102 3.98 -1.47 -16.43
N GLY A 103 4.46 -2.16 -15.40
CA GLY A 103 4.96 -3.51 -15.45
C GLY A 103 6.44 -3.61 -15.84
N VAL A 104 7.07 -4.74 -15.51
CA VAL A 104 8.52 -5.00 -15.68
C VAL A 104 8.96 -4.83 -17.13
N ASN A 105 8.17 -5.33 -18.07
CA ASN A 105 8.45 -5.28 -19.50
C ASN A 105 7.57 -4.24 -20.24
N GLY A 106 6.83 -3.41 -19.51
CA GLY A 106 5.95 -2.41 -20.08
C GLY A 106 6.71 -1.29 -20.76
N LYS A 107 6.16 -0.73 -21.83
CA LYS A 107 6.74 0.42 -22.54
C LYS A 107 6.21 1.76 -21.97
N GLU A 108 5.02 1.75 -21.39
CA GLU A 108 4.37 2.92 -20.81
C GLU A 108 5.06 3.36 -19.52
N LEU A 109 5.29 4.67 -19.41
CA LEU A 109 5.83 5.30 -18.21
C LEU A 109 4.71 6.12 -17.54
N LEU A 110 4.30 5.69 -16.37
CA LEU A 110 3.30 6.36 -15.56
C LEU A 110 3.92 7.53 -14.80
N GLY A 111 3.23 8.68 -14.82
CA GLY A 111 3.55 9.80 -13.93
C GLY A 111 3.35 9.42 -12.44
N TYR A 112 3.81 10.28 -11.53
CA TYR A 112 3.82 9.96 -10.09
C TYR A 112 2.43 9.64 -9.53
N ILE A 113 1.42 10.43 -9.87
CA ILE A 113 0.04 10.21 -9.39
C ILE A 113 -0.58 8.98 -10.04
N GLU A 114 -0.39 8.79 -11.35
CA GLU A 114 -0.88 7.62 -12.06
C GLU A 114 -0.24 6.32 -11.52
N ALA A 115 1.05 6.35 -11.27
CA ALA A 115 1.74 5.21 -10.65
C ALA A 115 1.21 4.93 -9.22
N ARG A 116 0.95 5.99 -8.43
CA ARG A 116 0.33 5.85 -7.12
C ARG A 116 -1.01 5.12 -7.21
N LYS A 117 -1.87 5.53 -8.16
CA LYS A 117 -3.21 4.96 -8.37
C LYS A 117 -3.17 3.55 -8.96
N GLN A 118 -2.29 3.29 -9.92
CA GLN A 118 -2.28 2.04 -10.67
C GLN A 118 -1.32 0.98 -10.12
N ILE A 119 -0.32 1.36 -9.33
CA ILE A 119 0.68 0.44 -8.78
C ILE A 119 0.60 0.40 -7.25
N TYR A 120 0.86 1.53 -6.56
CA TYR A 120 1.05 1.52 -5.11
C TYR A 120 -0.23 1.15 -4.34
N ILE A 121 -1.32 1.83 -4.62
CA ILE A 121 -2.60 1.63 -3.93
C ILE A 121 -3.14 0.22 -4.14
N PRO A 122 -3.24 -0.33 -5.38
CA PRO A 122 -3.71 -1.70 -5.58
C PRO A 122 -2.79 -2.77 -4.95
N THR A 123 -1.48 -2.55 -4.99
CA THR A 123 -0.52 -3.46 -4.37
C THR A 123 -0.67 -3.48 -2.84
N TYR A 124 -0.84 -2.30 -2.23
CA TYR A 124 -1.03 -2.19 -0.79
C TYR A 124 -2.36 -2.82 -0.36
N GLN A 125 -3.45 -2.60 -1.12
CA GLN A 125 -4.73 -3.27 -0.89
C GLN A 125 -4.58 -4.79 -0.93
N TRP A 126 -3.95 -5.32 -1.96
CA TRP A 126 -3.71 -6.76 -2.08
C TRP A 126 -2.95 -7.31 -0.85
N MET A 127 -1.95 -6.57 -0.37
CA MET A 127 -1.19 -6.94 0.83
C MET A 127 -2.10 -6.96 2.07
N LEU A 128 -2.96 -5.97 2.27
CA LEU A 128 -3.90 -5.94 3.40
C LEU A 128 -4.82 -7.16 3.39
N GLU A 129 -5.33 -7.53 2.21
CA GLU A 129 -6.29 -8.63 2.03
C GLU A 129 -5.64 -10.02 2.17
N ASN A 130 -4.43 -10.19 1.67
CA ASN A 130 -3.83 -11.51 1.52
C ASN A 130 -2.74 -11.83 2.56
N LYS A 131 -2.14 -10.81 3.19
CA LYS A 131 -1.00 -11.01 4.12
C LYS A 131 -1.33 -10.68 5.57
N VAL A 132 -2.27 -9.76 5.82
CA VAL A 132 -2.56 -9.28 7.17
C VAL A 132 -4.05 -9.20 7.53
N PRO A 133 -4.94 -10.05 6.99
CA PRO A 133 -6.38 -9.94 7.22
C PRO A 133 -6.74 -9.98 8.71
N THR A 134 -6.08 -10.84 9.49
CA THR A 134 -6.33 -10.95 10.94
C THR A 134 -5.96 -9.67 11.70
N ILE A 135 -4.90 -8.96 11.28
CA ILE A 135 -4.53 -7.68 11.90
C ILE A 135 -5.58 -6.62 11.56
N ILE A 136 -6.04 -6.59 10.32
CA ILE A 136 -7.08 -5.66 9.86
C ILE A 136 -8.40 -5.89 10.61
N GLU A 137 -8.84 -7.14 10.76
CA GLU A 137 -10.06 -7.45 11.52
C GLU A 137 -9.95 -7.02 12.99
N ARG A 138 -8.80 -7.22 13.64
CA ARG A 138 -8.56 -6.74 15.02
C ARG A 138 -8.64 -5.22 15.12
N LEU A 139 -8.05 -4.49 14.16
CA LEU A 139 -8.14 -3.02 14.11
C LEU A 139 -9.58 -2.57 13.92
N LYS A 140 -10.33 -3.23 13.03
CA LYS A 140 -11.74 -2.95 12.76
C LYS A 140 -12.60 -3.16 14.00
N GLU A 141 -12.47 -4.29 14.69
CA GLU A 141 -13.19 -4.56 15.93
C GLU A 141 -12.85 -3.55 17.03
N ALA A 142 -11.57 -3.31 17.27
CA ALA A 142 -11.15 -2.35 18.29
C ALA A 142 -11.63 -0.92 17.97
N SER A 143 -11.71 -0.53 16.71
CA SER A 143 -12.17 0.80 16.29
C SER A 143 -13.66 1.07 16.53
N LYS A 144 -14.47 0.02 16.75
CA LYS A 144 -15.90 0.15 17.09
C LYS A 144 -16.11 0.74 18.47
N THR A 145 -15.24 0.43 19.42
CA THR A 145 -15.39 0.80 20.82
C THR A 145 -14.35 1.81 21.31
N LYS A 146 -13.21 1.92 20.63
CA LYS A 146 -12.09 2.78 21.03
C LYS A 146 -11.61 3.67 19.90
N THR A 147 -11.01 4.79 20.25
CA THR A 147 -10.22 5.60 19.32
C THR A 147 -8.85 4.93 19.12
N ILE A 148 -8.49 4.64 17.88
CA ILE A 148 -7.17 4.12 17.50
C ILE A 148 -6.43 5.21 16.76
N ILE A 149 -5.21 5.50 17.15
CA ILE A 149 -4.33 6.45 16.49
C ILE A 149 -3.24 5.69 15.77
N LEU A 150 -3.31 5.66 14.43
CA LEU A 150 -2.26 5.10 13.59
C LEU A 150 -1.13 6.13 13.46
N LEU A 151 0.09 5.71 13.77
CA LEU A 151 1.28 6.54 13.60
C LEU A 151 1.97 6.23 12.28
N ASP A 152 2.20 7.31 11.50
CA ASP A 152 3.00 7.26 10.27
C ASP A 152 3.95 8.47 10.20
N TYR A 153 5.04 8.37 9.44
CA TYR A 153 5.94 9.50 9.20
C TYR A 153 5.31 10.54 8.29
N ASP A 154 4.59 10.12 7.26
CA ASP A 154 3.80 10.95 6.37
C ASP A 154 2.32 10.85 6.73
N THR A 155 1.64 11.98 6.77
CA THR A 155 0.21 12.06 7.13
C THR A 155 -0.64 12.59 5.98
N ASN A 156 -0.12 12.54 4.76
CA ASN A 156 -0.87 12.94 3.57
C ASN A 156 -1.98 11.93 3.28
N CYS A 157 -3.22 12.40 3.30
CA CYS A 157 -4.42 11.61 2.99
C CYS A 157 -4.99 11.93 1.59
N ASP A 158 -4.35 12.83 0.84
CA ASP A 158 -4.77 13.20 -0.51
C ASP A 158 -3.99 12.38 -1.54
N VAL A 159 -4.72 11.53 -2.26
CA VAL A 159 -4.16 10.67 -3.31
C VAL A 159 -3.59 11.49 -4.46
N ASP A 160 -4.15 12.65 -4.72
CA ASP A 160 -3.79 13.52 -5.86
C ASP A 160 -2.75 14.60 -5.50
N ASP A 161 -2.35 14.72 -4.24
CA ASP A 161 -1.27 15.65 -3.84
C ASP A 161 0.13 15.05 -4.15
N PRO A 162 0.86 15.57 -5.18
CA PRO A 162 2.18 15.05 -5.54
C PRO A 162 3.31 15.55 -4.63
N ARG A 163 3.05 16.55 -3.77
CA ARG A 163 4.08 17.22 -2.95
C ARG A 163 4.59 16.35 -1.81
N LYS A 164 3.78 15.38 -1.38
CA LYS A 164 4.09 14.51 -0.25
C LYS A 164 3.79 13.05 -0.58
N PRO A 165 4.55 12.09 -0.01
CA PRO A 165 4.19 10.68 -0.07
C PRO A 165 2.81 10.44 0.52
N LEU A 166 2.05 9.50 -0.04
CA LEU A 166 0.79 9.06 0.52
C LEU A 166 1.05 8.28 1.80
N SER A 167 0.29 8.59 2.84
CA SER A 167 0.35 7.86 4.10
C SER A 167 -0.21 6.45 3.95
N HIS A 168 0.55 5.43 4.34
CA HIS A 168 0.01 4.08 4.39
C HIS A 168 -0.96 3.89 5.58
N ALA A 169 -0.83 4.69 6.65
CA ALA A 169 -1.84 4.75 7.71
C ALA A 169 -3.20 5.25 7.18
N PHE A 170 -3.20 6.17 6.21
CA PHE A 170 -4.43 6.57 5.52
C PHE A 170 -5.05 5.40 4.75
N LEU A 171 -4.25 4.62 4.04
CA LEU A 171 -4.74 3.45 3.31
C LEU A 171 -5.33 2.40 4.26
N ILE A 172 -4.69 2.15 5.40
CA ILE A 172 -5.23 1.25 6.43
C ILE A 172 -6.58 1.77 6.94
N LYS A 173 -6.65 3.06 7.31
CA LYS A 173 -7.89 3.68 7.75
C LYS A 173 -8.99 3.55 6.71
N ALA A 174 -8.72 3.93 5.48
CA ALA A 174 -9.68 3.87 4.37
C ALA A 174 -10.19 2.44 4.14
N TYR A 175 -9.31 1.44 4.26
CA TYR A 175 -9.67 0.03 4.13
C TYR A 175 -10.59 -0.43 5.27
N VAL A 176 -10.27 -0.09 6.53
CA VAL A 176 -11.09 -0.43 7.69
C VAL A 176 -12.45 0.26 7.63
N ASP A 177 -12.50 1.51 7.18
CA ASP A 177 -13.72 2.29 7.04
C ASP A 177 -14.58 1.86 5.82
N GLY A 178 -14.05 0.98 4.96
CA GLY A 178 -14.74 0.48 3.76
C GLY A 178 -14.81 1.48 2.61
N ILE A 179 -13.93 2.47 2.58
CA ILE A 179 -13.89 3.56 1.60
C ILE A 179 -12.56 3.59 0.80
N TYR A 180 -11.92 2.47 0.60
CA TYR A 180 -10.60 2.35 0.00
C TYR A 180 -10.59 2.48 -1.53
N PRO A 181 -9.65 3.26 -2.09
CA PRO A 181 -9.07 4.52 -1.60
C PRO A 181 -9.97 5.70 -1.94
N TYR A 182 -11.04 5.51 -2.71
CA TYR A 182 -11.90 6.53 -3.30
C TYR A 182 -13.32 6.59 -2.74
N GLY A 183 -13.60 5.93 -1.62
CA GLY A 183 -14.90 5.99 -0.96
C GLY A 183 -15.96 4.99 -1.45
N GLU A 184 -15.72 4.27 -2.53
CA GLU A 184 -16.64 3.24 -3.02
C GLU A 184 -15.95 1.87 -3.06
N LYS A 185 -16.65 0.83 -2.58
CA LYS A 185 -16.21 -0.53 -2.86
C LYS A 185 -16.40 -0.78 -4.35
N PRO A 186 -15.39 -1.33 -5.08
CA PRO A 186 -15.67 -1.82 -6.41
C PRO A 186 -16.77 -2.88 -6.29
N ASP A 187 -17.84 -2.74 -7.10
CA ASP A 187 -18.94 -3.70 -7.16
C ASP A 187 -18.40 -5.11 -7.36
N THR A 188 -18.52 -5.93 -6.31
CA THR A 188 -18.11 -7.33 -6.33
C THR A 188 -19.10 -8.20 -7.13
N GLU A 189 -20.19 -7.62 -7.63
CA GLU A 189 -21.24 -8.35 -8.37
C GLU A 189 -21.00 -8.40 -9.90
N ALA A 190 -20.02 -7.66 -10.45
CA ALA A 190 -19.80 -7.62 -11.90
C ALA A 190 -18.92 -8.75 -12.47
N LYS A 191 -18.54 -9.77 -11.69
CA LYS A 191 -17.65 -10.87 -12.13
C LYS A 191 -18.23 -12.28 -12.05
N LEU A 192 -19.56 -12.45 -12.01
CA LEU A 192 -20.21 -13.74 -12.12
C LEU A 192 -21.32 -13.76 -13.19
N GLN A 193 -21.05 -13.17 -14.35
CA GLN A 193 -21.69 -13.64 -15.58
C GLN A 193 -20.73 -14.64 -16.24
N VAL A 194 -20.68 -15.83 -15.67
CA VAL A 194 -20.20 -17.02 -16.38
C VAL A 194 -21.25 -17.29 -17.45
N ASP A 195 -20.82 -17.23 -18.71
CA ASP A 195 -21.60 -17.66 -19.88
C ASP A 195 -22.22 -19.01 -19.57
N LYS A 196 -23.55 -19.07 -19.56
CA LYS A 196 -24.27 -20.34 -19.60
C LYS A 196 -23.94 -21.00 -20.93
N PRO A 197 -23.59 -22.28 -20.93
CA PRO A 197 -23.43 -23.01 -22.19
C PRO A 197 -24.77 -22.94 -22.97
N GLN A 198 -24.69 -22.51 -24.23
CA GLN A 198 -25.81 -22.68 -25.15
C GLN A 198 -26.11 -24.18 -25.27
N GLU A 199 -27.29 -24.57 -24.83
CA GLU A 199 -27.84 -25.86 -25.21
C GLU A 199 -27.97 -25.91 -26.74
N LEU A 200 -27.18 -26.77 -27.35
CA LEU A 200 -27.36 -27.19 -28.73
C LEU A 200 -28.66 -28.04 -28.80
N ASP A 201 -29.73 -27.44 -29.31
CA ASP A 201 -30.88 -28.18 -29.77
C ASP A 201 -30.45 -29.04 -30.98
N LEU A 202 -30.27 -30.33 -30.71
CA LEU A 202 -30.18 -31.38 -31.71
C LEU A 202 -31.59 -31.97 -31.82
N PHE A 203 -32.42 -31.46 -32.78
CA PHE A 203 -33.33 -32.19 -33.68
C PHE A 203 -34.02 -31.21 -34.58
#